data_79ae66cc2935a3a7c93879e5338978fe
#
_entry.id   79ae66cc2935a3a7c93879e5338978fe
#
_cell.length_a   1.000
_cell.length_b   1.000
_cell.length_c   1.000
_cell.angle_alpha   90.00
_cell.angle_beta   90.00
_cell.angle_gamma   90.00
#
_symmetry.space_group_name_H-M   'P 1'
#
loop_
_entity.id
_entity.type
_entity.pdbx_description
1 polymer ?
#
loop_
_entity_poly.entity_id
_entity_poly.type
_entity_poly.pdbx_seq_one_letter_code
_entity_poly.pdbx_strand_id
1 'polypeptide(L)'
;MSLQILIGDTNSGKSHTLVQHMVKHATARPDERFFVIVPEQATLKMQKDVVKLHPAHAAMNIDVVSFDRLAHVVFSELGIDDSHVLDDIGKMLILRKVLKELQDDLTVYKNKIHLTGFAEEIKSVITELKQYGMDDDQLFLM
;
A
#
# COMPACT_ATOMS: atom_id res chain seq x y z
N MET A 1 -5.05 -6.12 24.68
CA MET A 1 -4.47 -6.48 23.35
C MET A 1 -3.36 -7.49 23.58
N SER A 2 -3.33 -8.60 22.82
CA SER A 2 -2.23 -9.59 22.87
C SER A 2 -1.66 -9.73 21.46
N LEU A 3 -0.30 -9.72 21.36
CA LEU A 3 0.41 -10.00 20.12
C LEU A 3 0.78 -11.48 20.12
N GLN A 4 0.49 -12.18 19.03
CA GLN A 4 0.92 -13.55 18.78
C GLN A 4 1.85 -13.59 17.58
N ILE A 5 3.00 -14.25 17.70
CA ILE A 5 3.98 -14.38 16.62
C ILE A 5 4.12 -15.86 16.25
N LEU A 6 3.90 -16.18 14.96
CA LEU A 6 4.13 -17.52 14.41
C LEU A 6 5.51 -17.57 13.76
N ILE A 7 6.40 -18.39 14.32
CA ILE A 7 7.77 -18.57 13.83
C ILE A 7 7.90 -19.96 13.20
N GLY A 8 8.65 -20.07 12.12
CA GLY A 8 8.93 -21.34 11.44
C GLY A 8 9.59 -21.10 10.09
N ASP A 9 10.11 -22.18 9.47
CA ASP A 9 10.77 -22.16 8.17
C ASP A 9 9.79 -21.94 7.02
N THR A 10 10.31 -21.67 5.83
CA THR A 10 9.51 -21.59 4.60
C THR A 10 8.75 -22.90 4.41
N ASN A 11 7.48 -22.80 4.01
CA ASN A 11 6.56 -23.93 3.82
C ASN A 11 6.20 -24.76 5.10
N SER A 12 6.50 -24.26 6.30
CA SER A 12 6.12 -24.91 7.55
C SER A 12 4.64 -24.81 7.92
N GLY A 13 3.79 -24.27 7.03
CA GLY A 13 2.34 -24.17 7.26
C GLY A 13 1.88 -22.94 8.04
N LYS A 14 2.75 -21.97 8.35
CA LYS A 14 2.40 -20.76 9.12
C LYS A 14 1.16 -20.03 8.59
N SER A 15 1.12 -19.77 7.28
CA SER A 15 -0.01 -19.07 6.67
C SER A 15 -1.31 -19.88 6.78
N HIS A 16 -1.24 -21.19 6.63
CA HIS A 16 -2.40 -22.07 6.81
C HIS A 16 -2.91 -22.04 8.26
N THR A 17 -2.02 -22.16 9.23
CA THR A 17 -2.35 -22.05 10.66
C THR A 17 -2.98 -20.71 10.99
N LEU A 18 -2.41 -19.61 10.46
CA LEU A 18 -2.93 -18.26 10.66
C LEU A 18 -4.37 -18.15 10.12
N VAL A 19 -4.62 -18.61 8.89
CA VAL A 19 -5.95 -18.57 8.27
C VAL A 19 -6.94 -19.42 9.05
N GLN A 20 -6.55 -20.63 9.50
CA GLN A 20 -7.42 -21.46 10.33
C GLN A 20 -7.81 -20.78 11.64
N HIS A 21 -6.86 -20.17 12.35
CA HIS A 21 -7.13 -19.43 13.58
C HIS A 21 -8.10 -18.28 13.33
N MET A 22 -7.85 -17.50 12.29
CA MET A 22 -8.67 -16.37 11.94
C MET A 22 -10.10 -16.81 11.56
N VAL A 23 -10.27 -17.81 10.69
CA VAL A 23 -11.59 -18.35 10.30
C VAL A 23 -12.34 -18.85 11.52
N LYS A 24 -11.67 -19.56 12.44
CA LYS A 24 -12.28 -20.01 13.70
C LYS A 24 -12.79 -18.85 14.54
N HIS A 25 -12.02 -17.76 14.68
CA HIS A 25 -12.42 -16.60 15.44
C HIS A 25 -13.54 -15.81 14.73
N ALA A 26 -13.45 -15.64 13.42
CA ALA A 26 -14.45 -14.95 12.63
C ALA A 26 -15.81 -15.67 12.64
N THR A 27 -15.79 -17.01 12.55
CA THR A 27 -17.01 -17.82 12.67
C THR A 27 -17.65 -17.73 14.05
N ALA A 28 -16.84 -17.65 15.11
CA ALA A 28 -17.34 -17.53 16.49
C ALA A 28 -17.86 -16.12 16.81
N ARG A 29 -17.47 -15.12 16.04
CA ARG A 29 -17.82 -13.70 16.26
C ARG A 29 -18.25 -13.03 14.95
N PRO A 30 -19.43 -13.34 14.44
CA PRO A 30 -19.89 -12.88 13.13
C PRO A 30 -20.09 -11.35 13.06
N ASP A 31 -20.30 -10.70 14.19
CA ASP A 31 -20.51 -9.25 14.29
C ASP A 31 -19.17 -8.44 14.33
N GLU A 32 -18.04 -9.12 14.48
CA GLU A 32 -16.73 -8.51 14.46
C GLU A 32 -16.10 -8.59 13.06
N ARG A 33 -15.39 -7.54 12.66
CA ARG A 33 -14.67 -7.47 11.39
C ARG A 33 -13.20 -7.85 11.58
N PHE A 34 -12.71 -8.74 10.75
CA PHE A 34 -11.33 -9.24 10.79
C PHE A 34 -10.57 -8.80 9.54
N PHE A 35 -9.35 -8.32 9.73
CA PHE A 35 -8.48 -7.90 8.63
C PHE A 35 -7.27 -8.84 8.51
N VAL A 36 -6.98 -9.26 7.29
CA VAL A 36 -5.76 -9.98 6.92
C VAL A 36 -4.94 -9.08 6.01
N ILE A 37 -3.82 -8.59 6.51
CA ILE A 37 -2.94 -7.73 5.75
C ILE A 37 -1.89 -8.59 5.08
N VAL A 38 -1.79 -8.50 3.76
CA VAL A 38 -0.85 -9.25 2.93
C VAL A 38 -0.27 -8.33 1.83
N PRO A 39 0.90 -8.68 1.25
CA PRO A 39 1.37 -8.00 0.05
C PRO A 39 0.32 -8.07 -1.08
N GLU A 40 0.25 -7.04 -1.92
CA GLU A 40 -0.76 -6.92 -2.99
C GLU A 40 -0.85 -8.19 -3.84
N GLN A 41 0.30 -8.75 -4.23
CA GLN A 41 0.37 -9.95 -5.08
C GLN A 41 -0.20 -11.22 -4.40
N ALA A 42 -0.30 -11.23 -3.07
CA ALA A 42 -0.78 -12.37 -2.29
C ALA A 42 -2.28 -12.30 -1.97
N THR A 43 -2.95 -11.17 -2.22
CA THR A 43 -4.34 -10.94 -1.82
C THR A 43 -5.30 -11.97 -2.38
N LEU A 44 -5.26 -12.23 -3.68
CA LEU A 44 -6.16 -13.19 -4.34
C LEU A 44 -5.96 -14.63 -3.82
N LYS A 45 -4.70 -15.03 -3.60
CA LYS A 45 -4.39 -16.36 -3.04
C LYS A 45 -4.95 -16.47 -1.63
N MET A 46 -4.71 -15.46 -0.80
CA MET A 46 -5.19 -15.46 0.58
C MET A 46 -6.72 -15.47 0.67
N GLN A 47 -7.40 -14.71 -0.18
CA GLN A 47 -8.87 -14.74 -0.28
C GLN A 47 -9.39 -16.14 -0.61
N LYS A 48 -8.78 -16.83 -1.59
CA LYS A 48 -9.13 -18.22 -1.93
C LYS A 48 -8.91 -19.17 -0.76
N ASP A 49 -7.83 -19.01 -0.02
CA ASP A 49 -7.50 -19.86 1.12
C ASP A 49 -8.49 -19.64 2.28
N VAL A 50 -8.87 -18.39 2.54
CA VAL A 50 -9.93 -18.05 3.51
C VAL A 50 -11.25 -18.70 3.15
N VAL A 51 -11.73 -18.53 1.91
CA VAL A 51 -13.01 -19.08 1.44
C VAL A 51 -13.00 -20.62 1.49
N LYS A 52 -11.89 -21.26 1.15
CA LYS A 52 -11.76 -22.72 1.22
C LYS A 52 -11.85 -23.28 2.64
N LEU A 53 -11.28 -22.55 3.61
CA LEU A 53 -11.24 -22.98 5.01
C LEU A 53 -12.47 -22.56 5.80
N HIS A 54 -13.23 -21.57 5.32
CA HIS A 54 -14.43 -21.10 6.01
C HIS A 54 -15.57 -22.13 5.85
N PRO A 55 -16.28 -22.53 6.93
CA PRO A 55 -17.34 -23.55 6.88
C PRO A 55 -18.49 -23.21 5.91
N ALA A 56 -18.80 -21.92 5.75
CA ALA A 56 -19.83 -21.44 4.82
C ALA A 56 -19.29 -21.19 3.41
N HIS A 57 -18.01 -21.49 3.13
CA HIS A 57 -17.34 -21.14 1.87
C HIS A 57 -17.51 -19.67 1.44
N ALA A 58 -17.59 -18.78 2.42
CA ALA A 58 -17.75 -17.35 2.27
C ALA A 58 -16.91 -16.62 3.31
N ALA A 59 -16.45 -15.42 2.99
CA ALA A 59 -15.64 -14.58 3.88
C ALA A 59 -16.40 -13.28 4.18
N MET A 60 -17.53 -13.38 4.89
CA MET A 60 -18.43 -12.24 5.08
C MET A 60 -17.88 -11.16 6.00
N ASN A 61 -17.13 -11.54 7.03
CA ASN A 61 -16.56 -10.64 8.03
C ASN A 61 -15.03 -10.68 8.06
N ILE A 62 -14.40 -11.22 7.01
CA ILE A 62 -12.94 -11.30 6.86
C ILE A 62 -12.51 -10.54 5.60
N ASP A 63 -11.81 -9.44 5.79
CA ASP A 63 -11.27 -8.63 4.71
C ASP A 63 -9.79 -8.95 4.50
N VAL A 64 -9.45 -9.40 3.30
CA VAL A 64 -8.06 -9.57 2.89
C VAL A 64 -7.63 -8.34 2.11
N VAL A 65 -6.69 -7.59 2.66
CA VAL A 65 -6.29 -6.28 2.15
C VAL A 65 -4.77 -6.15 2.08
N SER A 66 -4.28 -5.30 1.17
CA SER A 66 -2.93 -4.77 1.23
C SER A 66 -2.88 -3.53 2.14
N PHE A 67 -1.68 -3.03 2.45
CA PHE A 67 -1.56 -1.78 3.20
C PHE A 67 -2.22 -0.60 2.49
N ASP A 68 -2.07 -0.49 1.17
CA ASP A 68 -2.70 0.58 0.39
C ASP A 68 -4.22 0.49 0.46
N ARG A 69 -4.76 -0.71 0.32
CA ARG A 69 -6.20 -0.93 0.43
C ARG A 69 -6.73 -0.68 1.84
N LEU A 70 -5.97 -1.03 2.86
CA LEU A 70 -6.32 -0.72 4.25
C LEU A 70 -6.36 0.80 4.47
N ALA A 71 -5.41 1.56 3.90
CA ALA A 71 -5.42 3.02 3.98
C ALA A 71 -6.71 3.60 3.36
N HIS A 72 -7.12 3.14 2.18
CA HIS A 72 -8.38 3.54 1.55
C HIS A 72 -9.62 3.22 2.42
N VAL A 73 -9.65 2.04 3.04
CA VAL A 73 -10.74 1.68 3.98
C VAL A 73 -10.79 2.66 5.14
N VAL A 74 -9.64 2.97 5.74
CA VAL A 74 -9.55 3.92 6.87
C VAL A 74 -9.97 5.32 6.43
N PHE A 75 -9.51 5.81 5.28
CA PHE A 75 -9.88 7.12 4.76
C PHE A 75 -11.38 7.21 4.52
N SER A 76 -11.97 6.18 3.91
CA SER A 76 -13.41 6.11 3.67
C SER A 76 -14.22 6.13 4.98
N GLU A 77 -13.78 5.37 6.00
CA GLU A 77 -14.45 5.34 7.31
C GLU A 77 -14.34 6.68 8.08
N LEU A 78 -13.23 7.39 7.91
CA LEU A 78 -13.00 8.71 8.51
C LEU A 78 -13.61 9.86 7.70
N GLY A 79 -14.18 9.58 6.52
CA GLY A 79 -14.70 10.62 5.62
C GLY A 79 -13.61 11.51 5.03
N ILE A 80 -12.37 11.01 4.95
CA ILE A 80 -11.26 11.71 4.31
C ILE A 80 -11.38 11.52 2.79
N ASP A 81 -11.44 12.64 2.07
CA ASP A 81 -11.46 12.62 0.61
C ASP A 81 -10.10 12.21 0.05
N ASP A 82 -10.04 11.03 -0.56
CA ASP A 82 -8.86 10.50 -1.23
C ASP A 82 -8.89 10.67 -2.76
N SER A 83 -9.86 11.44 -3.28
CA SER A 83 -10.03 11.67 -4.72
C SER A 83 -8.81 12.32 -5.39
N HIS A 84 -7.93 12.94 -4.60
CA HIS A 84 -6.71 13.59 -5.06
C HIS A 84 -5.47 12.68 -4.98
N VAL A 85 -5.62 11.42 -4.59
CA VAL A 85 -4.51 10.46 -4.59
C VAL A 85 -4.19 10.06 -6.04
N LEU A 86 -3.00 10.44 -6.47
CA LEU A 86 -2.52 10.16 -7.82
C LEU A 86 -1.93 8.75 -7.91
N ASP A 87 -2.29 8.03 -8.96
CA ASP A 87 -1.59 6.83 -9.36
C ASP A 87 -0.19 7.16 -9.93
N ASP A 88 0.59 6.14 -10.24
CA ASP A 88 1.95 6.32 -10.75
C ASP A 88 2.01 7.05 -12.09
N ILE A 89 0.98 6.88 -12.92
CA ILE A 89 0.88 7.55 -14.22
C ILE A 89 0.57 9.04 -14.00
N GLY A 90 -0.40 9.34 -13.14
CA GLY A 90 -0.77 10.71 -12.77
C GLY A 90 0.40 11.48 -12.15
N LYS A 91 1.14 10.84 -11.22
CA LYS A 91 2.37 11.42 -10.65
C LYS A 91 3.39 11.77 -11.72
N MET A 92 3.61 10.84 -12.67
CA MET A 92 4.57 11.06 -13.77
C MET A 92 4.14 12.20 -14.70
N LEU A 93 2.86 12.30 -15.03
CA LEU A 93 2.33 13.36 -15.89
C LEU A 93 2.49 14.74 -15.24
N ILE A 94 2.13 14.86 -13.96
CA ILE A 94 2.30 16.12 -13.23
C ILE A 94 3.77 16.48 -13.12
N LEU A 95 4.65 15.52 -12.78
CA LEU A 95 6.07 15.77 -12.66
C LEU A 95 6.67 16.27 -13.99
N ARG A 96 6.32 15.67 -15.11
CA ARG A 96 6.77 16.12 -16.43
C ARG A 96 6.28 17.55 -16.75
N LYS A 97 5.05 17.88 -16.37
CA LYS A 97 4.51 19.23 -16.53
C LYS A 97 5.32 20.23 -15.71
N VAL A 98 5.54 19.97 -14.42
CA VAL A 98 6.30 20.83 -13.52
C VAL A 98 7.75 20.98 -14.00
N LEU A 99 8.42 19.90 -14.39
CA LEU A 99 9.77 19.95 -14.94
C LEU A 99 9.88 20.82 -16.19
N LYS A 100 8.86 20.79 -17.06
CA LYS A 100 8.79 21.63 -18.23
C LYS A 100 8.59 23.10 -17.87
N GLU A 101 7.76 23.41 -16.88
CA GLU A 101 7.55 24.78 -16.39
C GLU A 101 8.81 25.36 -15.74
N LEU A 102 9.56 24.53 -14.99
CA LEU A 102 10.80 24.92 -14.33
C LEU A 102 12.05 24.80 -15.21
N GLN A 103 11.91 24.52 -16.50
CA GLN A 103 13.04 24.23 -17.39
C GLN A 103 14.11 25.34 -17.39
N ASP A 104 13.69 26.60 -17.33
CA ASP A 104 14.62 27.73 -17.38
C ASP A 104 15.35 27.95 -16.05
N ASP A 105 14.79 27.51 -14.95
CA ASP A 105 15.39 27.60 -13.61
C ASP A 105 16.39 26.45 -13.34
N LEU A 106 16.24 25.33 -14.03
CA LEU A 106 17.10 24.14 -13.89
C LEU A 106 18.40 24.27 -14.69
N THR A 107 19.38 25.03 -14.16
CA THR A 107 20.63 25.31 -14.86
C THR A 107 21.44 24.05 -15.20
N VAL A 108 21.58 23.10 -14.27
CA VAL A 108 22.38 21.87 -14.41
C VAL A 108 21.66 20.79 -15.21
N TYR A 109 20.33 20.70 -15.04
CA TYR A 109 19.53 19.59 -15.56
C TYR A 109 18.69 19.98 -16.79
N LYS A 110 18.78 21.19 -17.28
CA LYS A 110 18.00 21.73 -18.41
C LYS A 110 17.95 20.78 -19.61
N ASN A 111 19.06 20.16 -19.97
CA ASN A 111 19.16 19.25 -21.12
C ASN A 111 18.68 17.82 -20.82
N LYS A 112 18.42 17.47 -19.55
CA LYS A 112 18.01 16.11 -19.14
C LYS A 112 16.50 15.97 -18.96
N ILE A 113 15.75 17.06 -18.91
CA ILE A 113 14.31 17.10 -18.65
C ILE A 113 13.51 16.24 -19.64
N HIS A 114 13.98 16.14 -20.88
CA HIS A 114 13.32 15.37 -21.93
C HIS A 114 13.58 13.85 -21.84
N LEU A 115 14.50 13.42 -21.01
CA LEU A 115 14.82 12.01 -20.83
C LEU A 115 13.79 11.35 -19.92
N THR A 116 13.20 10.26 -20.37
CA THR A 116 12.18 9.52 -19.60
C THR A 116 12.74 9.04 -18.26
N GLY A 117 13.96 8.52 -18.23
CA GLY A 117 14.62 8.06 -17.01
C GLY A 117 14.85 9.17 -15.98
N PHE A 118 15.07 10.41 -16.40
CA PHE A 118 15.28 11.53 -15.48
C PHE A 118 14.02 11.83 -14.64
N ALA A 119 12.86 11.83 -15.28
CA ALA A 119 11.60 12.04 -14.56
C ALA A 119 11.29 10.87 -13.58
N GLU A 120 11.66 9.64 -13.96
CA GLU A 120 11.52 8.47 -13.08
C GLU A 120 12.45 8.55 -11.86
N GLU A 121 13.69 8.97 -12.05
CA GLU A 121 14.63 9.21 -10.94
C GLU A 121 14.11 10.26 -9.97
N ILE A 122 13.65 11.41 -10.46
CA ILE A 122 13.09 12.46 -9.62
C ILE A 122 11.85 11.96 -8.86
N LYS A 123 10.96 11.21 -9.54
CA LYS A 123 9.79 10.59 -8.87
C LYS A 123 10.25 9.69 -7.71
N SER A 124 11.28 8.89 -7.92
CA SER A 124 11.81 7.99 -6.90
C SER A 124 12.39 8.76 -5.71
N VAL A 125 13.18 9.80 -5.97
CA VAL A 125 13.76 10.66 -4.91
C VAL A 125 12.64 11.35 -4.11
N ILE A 126 11.65 11.95 -4.77
CA ILE A 126 10.51 12.58 -4.08
C ILE A 126 9.75 11.57 -3.22
N THR A 127 9.55 10.36 -3.73
CA THR A 127 8.87 9.29 -2.99
C THR A 127 9.66 8.91 -1.75
N GLU A 128 10.97 8.74 -1.88
CA GLU A 128 11.87 8.40 -0.77
C GLU A 128 11.87 9.50 0.30
N LEU A 129 12.01 10.78 -0.09
CA LEU A 129 11.97 11.90 0.83
C LEU A 129 10.65 11.94 1.62
N LYS A 130 9.52 11.75 0.94
CA LYS A 130 8.21 11.69 1.60
C LYS A 130 8.08 10.50 2.54
N GLN A 131 8.66 9.33 2.23
CA GLN A 131 8.68 8.17 3.13
C GLN A 131 9.46 8.44 4.42
N TYR A 132 10.50 9.27 4.35
CA TYR A 132 11.25 9.74 5.53
C TYR A 132 10.56 10.91 6.26
N GLY A 133 9.39 11.35 5.79
CA GLY A 133 8.65 12.46 6.38
C GLY A 133 9.31 13.83 6.19
N MET A 134 10.19 13.94 5.20
CA MET A 134 10.83 15.22 4.85
C MET A 134 9.86 16.10 4.09
N ASP A 135 9.70 17.32 4.54
CA ASP A 135 8.94 18.38 3.88
C ASP A 135 9.84 19.33 3.06
N ASP A 136 9.19 20.24 2.33
CA ASP A 136 9.88 21.16 1.44
C ASP A 136 10.84 22.09 2.20
N ASP A 137 10.46 22.52 3.43
CA ASP A 137 11.28 23.43 4.24
C ASP A 137 12.57 22.75 4.72
N GLN A 138 12.52 21.47 5.01
CA GLN A 138 13.69 20.69 5.43
C GLN A 138 14.68 20.47 4.29
N LEU A 139 14.19 20.37 3.05
CA LEU A 139 15.05 20.25 1.87
C LEU A 139 15.85 21.51 1.56
N PHE A 140 15.33 22.70 1.90
CA PHE A 140 16.05 23.98 1.72
C PHE A 140 17.17 24.19 2.74
N LEU A 141 17.19 23.42 3.83
CA LEU A 141 18.19 23.55 4.90
C LEU A 141 19.40 22.60 4.72
N MET A 142 19.39 21.75 3.71
CA MET A 142 20.47 20.82 3.35
C MET A 142 21.36 21.39 2.24
#